data_f7c1193165134f2a4c4a0a4716179bea
#
_entry.id   f7c1193165134f2a4c4a0a4716179bea
#
_cell.length_a   1.000
_cell.length_b   1.000
_cell.length_c   1.000
_cell.angle_alpha   90.00
_cell.angle_beta   90.00
_cell.angle_gamma   90.00
#
_symmetry.space_group_name_H-M   'P 1'
#
loop_
_entity.id
_entity.type
_entity.pdbx_description
1 polymer ?
#
loop_
_entity_poly.entity_id
_entity_poly.type
_entity_poly.pdbx_seq_one_letter_code
_entity_poly.pdbx_strand_id
1 'polypeptide(L)'
;AIFSYSYGSLFSLSANTRFDASNKFGSRSNEKFLPVWSASGMLNLKELALRRYDVVSDFRFRTSFGKTGNMVDNQTPNLLLRQESVDTYYGENTAKVFALPNPNLRWEQTDQFNAGFDMALFDYRLSFGFDGYYKHTRDAFNNTPVSSINGVDNYVMNGSDLYNSGFSINLTAYPIKTRDWSWMLSSNYSVVYNRIETKSINDYTLNDYLNGTAVIDGQS
;
A
#
# COMPACT_ATOMS: atom_id res chain seq x y z
N ALA A 1 -8.05 -14.93 12.10
CA ALA A 1 -9.47 -15.07 12.41
C ALA A 1 -10.28 -14.16 11.48
N ILE A 2 -11.45 -14.60 11.07
CA ILE A 2 -12.38 -13.83 10.24
C ILE A 2 -13.72 -13.82 10.98
N PHE A 3 -14.28 -12.65 11.12
CA PHE A 3 -15.62 -12.44 11.66
C PHE A 3 -16.46 -11.70 10.62
N SER A 4 -17.68 -12.15 10.37
CA SER A 4 -18.63 -11.49 9.49
C SER A 4 -20.01 -11.54 10.11
N TYR A 5 -20.70 -10.41 10.09
CA TYR A 5 -22.07 -10.28 10.56
C TYR A 5 -22.89 -9.49 9.55
N SER A 6 -24.05 -9.99 9.20
CA SER A 6 -24.98 -9.32 8.30
C SER A 6 -26.39 -9.31 8.91
N TYR A 7 -27.04 -8.16 8.84
CA TYR A 7 -28.43 -8.00 9.29
C TYR A 7 -29.33 -7.74 8.08
N GLY A 8 -29.94 -8.81 7.61
CA GLY A 8 -30.77 -8.77 6.39
C GLY A 8 -30.02 -8.19 5.21
N SER A 9 -30.68 -7.30 4.47
CA SER A 9 -30.10 -6.49 3.40
C SER A 9 -29.62 -5.11 3.86
N LEU A 10 -29.75 -4.77 5.16
CA LEU A 10 -29.53 -3.42 5.67
C LEU A 10 -28.05 -3.10 5.83
N PHE A 11 -27.31 -3.95 6.51
CA PHE A 11 -25.87 -3.73 6.71
C PHE A 11 -25.11 -5.04 6.85
N SER A 12 -23.82 -4.98 6.54
CA SER A 12 -22.86 -6.02 6.83
C SER A 12 -21.59 -5.43 7.44
N LEU A 13 -21.04 -6.15 8.40
CA LEU A 13 -19.78 -5.84 9.07
C LEU A 13 -18.84 -7.03 8.92
N SER A 14 -17.58 -6.78 8.61
CA SER A 14 -16.56 -7.81 8.55
C SER A 14 -15.30 -7.33 9.25
N ALA A 15 -14.69 -8.21 10.03
CA ALA A 15 -13.39 -7.98 10.65
C ALA A 15 -12.48 -9.18 10.39
N ASN A 16 -11.25 -8.89 10.06
CA ASN A 16 -10.23 -9.90 9.81
C ASN A 16 -8.97 -9.57 10.63
N THR A 17 -8.35 -10.59 11.20
CA THR A 17 -7.07 -10.45 11.90
C THR A 17 -6.15 -11.62 11.59
N ARG A 18 -4.86 -11.31 11.38
CA ARG A 18 -3.77 -12.24 11.13
C ARG A 18 -2.54 -11.76 11.89
N PHE A 19 -1.72 -12.68 12.34
CA PHE A 19 -0.41 -12.37 12.91
C PHE A 19 0.66 -12.88 11.97
N ASP A 20 1.48 -11.98 11.50
CA ASP A 20 2.63 -12.30 10.66
C ASP A 20 3.90 -12.24 11.52
N ALA A 21 4.81 -13.17 11.30
CA ALA A 21 6.07 -13.25 12.01
C ALA A 21 7.23 -13.40 11.04
N SER A 22 8.38 -12.82 11.39
CA SER A 22 9.61 -12.99 10.62
C SER A 22 10.81 -13.15 11.53
N ASN A 23 11.75 -13.98 11.12
CA ASN A 23 13.05 -14.15 11.75
C ASN A 23 14.16 -13.27 11.15
N LYS A 24 13.81 -12.43 10.17
CA LYS A 24 14.75 -11.55 9.45
C LYS A 24 14.97 -10.19 10.13
N PHE A 25 14.44 -9.98 11.33
CA PHE A 25 14.58 -8.71 12.06
C PHE A 25 15.90 -8.60 12.80
N GLY A 26 16.35 -7.36 12.93
CA GLY A 26 17.51 -7.02 13.70
C GLY A 26 17.34 -7.34 15.19
N SER A 27 18.45 -7.54 15.88
CA SER A 27 18.46 -7.87 17.31
C SER A 27 17.87 -6.78 18.22
N ARG A 28 17.81 -5.54 17.71
CA ARG A 28 17.25 -4.36 18.40
C ARG A 28 15.77 -4.12 18.08
N SER A 29 15.19 -4.87 17.13
CA SER A 29 13.78 -4.76 16.81
C SER A 29 12.95 -5.68 17.69
N ASN A 30 12.01 -5.12 18.43
CA ASN A 30 11.00 -5.87 19.18
C ASN A 30 9.81 -6.30 18.30
N GLU A 31 9.82 -5.93 17.01
CA GLU A 31 8.70 -6.09 16.08
C GLU A 31 8.76 -7.43 15.32
N LYS A 32 9.08 -8.53 16.00
CA LYS A 32 9.09 -9.86 15.37
C LYS A 32 7.71 -10.31 14.89
N PHE A 33 6.68 -9.80 15.52
CA PHE A 33 5.29 -10.10 15.22
C PHE A 33 4.57 -8.82 14.79
N LEU A 34 3.90 -8.89 13.66
CA LEU A 34 3.04 -7.80 13.19
C LEU A 34 1.58 -8.25 13.22
N PRO A 35 0.72 -7.61 14.02
CA PRO A 35 -0.71 -7.80 13.91
C PRO A 35 -1.22 -7.09 12.65
N VAL A 36 -1.71 -7.86 11.70
CA VAL A 36 -2.40 -7.40 10.49
C VAL A 36 -3.89 -7.54 10.73
N TRP A 37 -4.64 -6.48 10.54
CA TRP A 37 -6.07 -6.49 10.76
C TRP A 37 -6.81 -5.55 9.82
N SER A 38 -8.07 -5.84 9.57
CA SER A 38 -8.96 -4.96 8.83
C SER A 38 -10.39 -5.08 9.38
N ALA A 39 -11.09 -3.96 9.31
CA ALA A 39 -12.52 -3.89 9.58
C ALA A 39 -13.20 -3.21 8.39
N SER A 40 -14.34 -3.73 7.97
CA SER A 40 -15.13 -3.15 6.89
C SER A 40 -16.61 -3.17 7.21
N GLY A 41 -17.31 -2.17 6.69
CA GLY A 41 -18.75 -2.03 6.82
C GLY A 41 -19.39 -1.64 5.50
N MET A 42 -20.55 -2.21 5.26
CA MET A 42 -21.44 -1.82 4.17
C MET A 42 -22.82 -1.50 4.74
N LEU A 43 -23.40 -0.40 4.28
CA LEU A 43 -24.72 0.07 4.67
C LEU A 43 -25.58 0.26 3.41
N ASN A 44 -26.72 -0.40 3.35
CA ASN A 44 -27.69 -0.24 2.27
C ASN A 44 -28.62 0.93 2.59
N LEU A 45 -28.30 2.10 2.07
CA LEU A 45 -29.06 3.32 2.30
C LEU A 45 -30.41 3.33 1.57
N LYS A 46 -30.54 2.55 0.47
CA LYS A 46 -31.81 2.38 -0.20
C LYS A 46 -32.86 1.75 0.75
N GLU A 47 -32.48 0.67 1.41
CA GLU A 47 -33.37 -0.02 2.34
C GLU A 47 -33.62 0.76 3.63
N LEU A 48 -32.63 1.52 4.09
CA LEU A 48 -32.69 2.24 5.36
C LEU A 48 -33.54 3.52 5.27
N ALA A 49 -33.30 4.35 4.25
CA ALA A 49 -33.82 5.73 4.21
C ALA A 49 -34.58 6.05 2.92
N LEU A 50 -34.28 5.40 1.81
CA LEU A 50 -34.76 5.76 0.46
C LEU A 50 -35.77 4.79 -0.11
N ARG A 51 -36.40 3.96 0.73
CA ARG A 51 -37.35 2.91 0.33
C ARG A 51 -38.57 3.45 -0.45
N ARG A 52 -38.96 4.70 -0.18
CA ARG A 52 -40.10 5.38 -0.81
C ARG A 52 -39.80 6.02 -2.16
N TYR A 53 -38.51 6.11 -2.53
CA TYR A 53 -38.11 6.78 -3.76
C TYR A 53 -37.85 5.74 -4.86
N ASP A 54 -38.79 5.59 -5.77
CA ASP A 54 -38.71 4.61 -6.88
C ASP A 54 -37.58 4.94 -7.87
N VAL A 55 -37.19 6.21 -7.93
CA VAL A 55 -36.09 6.66 -8.80
C VAL A 55 -34.74 6.05 -8.40
N VAL A 56 -34.55 5.79 -7.09
CA VAL A 56 -33.33 5.17 -6.56
C VAL A 56 -33.51 3.67 -6.55
N SER A 57 -32.81 2.96 -7.43
CA SER A 57 -32.86 1.50 -7.54
C SER A 57 -31.97 0.80 -6.50
N ASP A 58 -30.78 1.37 -6.24
CA ASP A 58 -29.84 0.87 -5.23
C ASP A 58 -29.00 2.03 -4.72
N PHE A 59 -28.65 2.00 -3.41
CA PHE A 59 -27.69 2.95 -2.84
C PHE A 59 -26.99 2.31 -1.64
N ARG A 60 -25.70 2.02 -1.82
CA ARG A 60 -24.86 1.37 -0.84
C ARG A 60 -23.66 2.23 -0.50
N PHE A 61 -23.41 2.40 0.78
CA PHE A 61 -22.19 3.01 1.30
C PHE A 61 -21.27 1.92 1.84
N ARG A 62 -19.97 2.05 1.53
CA ARG A 62 -18.92 1.11 1.95
C ARG A 62 -17.80 1.88 2.63
N THR A 63 -17.27 1.32 3.70
CA THR A 63 -16.06 1.83 4.33
C THR A 63 -15.20 0.68 4.84
N SER A 64 -13.90 0.86 4.82
CA SER A 64 -12.98 -0.08 5.42
C SER A 64 -11.76 0.65 5.98
N PHE A 65 -11.24 0.10 7.07
CA PHE A 65 -10.00 0.53 7.68
C PHE A 65 -9.18 -0.71 8.04
N GLY A 66 -7.86 -0.65 7.87
CA GLY A 66 -7.00 -1.77 8.20
C GLY A 66 -5.53 -1.40 8.26
N LYS A 67 -4.77 -2.29 8.87
CA LYS A 67 -3.32 -2.25 8.96
C LYS A 67 -2.74 -3.49 8.30
N THR A 68 -1.77 -3.25 7.41
CA THR A 68 -0.96 -4.30 6.78
C THR A 68 0.52 -4.05 7.00
N GLY A 69 1.34 -5.05 6.78
CA GLY A 69 2.78 -4.88 6.81
C GLY A 69 3.45 -5.57 5.65
N ASN A 70 4.63 -5.07 5.33
CA ASN A 70 5.48 -5.62 4.29
C ASN A 70 6.92 -5.75 4.80
N MET A 71 7.67 -6.66 4.23
CA MET A 71 9.07 -6.90 4.56
C MET A 71 9.88 -7.13 3.30
N VAL A 72 11.12 -6.63 3.29
CA VAL A 72 12.04 -6.85 2.18
C VAL A 72 12.66 -8.25 2.27
N ASP A 73 12.52 -9.05 1.22
CA ASP A 73 12.97 -10.44 1.22
C ASP A 73 14.49 -10.61 1.18
N ASN A 74 15.20 -9.71 0.55
CA ASN A 74 16.65 -9.83 0.29
C ASN A 74 17.52 -9.07 1.30
N GLN A 75 17.00 -8.75 2.48
CA GLN A 75 17.76 -8.07 3.54
C GLN A 75 18.00 -8.99 4.73
N THR A 76 19.11 -8.73 5.41
CA THR A 76 19.54 -9.47 6.59
C THR A 76 19.97 -8.52 7.70
N PRO A 77 19.65 -8.84 8.97
CA PRO A 77 20.16 -8.05 10.08
C PRO A 77 21.65 -8.30 10.35
N ASN A 78 22.24 -9.31 9.73
CA ASN A 78 23.61 -9.77 9.99
C ASN A 78 24.57 -9.28 8.90
N LEU A 79 25.83 -9.11 9.28
CA LEU A 79 26.92 -8.91 8.33
C LEU A 79 27.06 -10.14 7.43
N LEU A 80 27.04 -9.94 6.13
CA LEU A 80 27.35 -10.98 5.15
C LEU A 80 28.68 -10.69 4.49
N LEU A 81 29.55 -11.67 4.47
CA LEU A 81 30.80 -11.68 3.74
C LEU A 81 30.69 -12.64 2.56
N ARG A 82 31.18 -12.22 1.42
CA ARG A 82 31.36 -13.08 0.26
C ARG A 82 32.83 -13.43 0.15
N GLN A 83 33.13 -14.72 0.12
CA GLN A 83 34.48 -15.17 -0.21
C GLN A 83 34.77 -14.85 -1.67
N GLU A 84 35.92 -14.24 -1.91
CA GLU A 84 36.46 -13.97 -3.25
C GLU A 84 37.58 -14.97 -3.61
N SER A 85 38.17 -14.76 -4.75
CA SER A 85 39.32 -15.57 -5.18
C SER A 85 40.52 -15.37 -4.25
N VAL A 86 41.38 -16.36 -4.21
CA VAL A 86 42.67 -16.28 -3.51
C VAL A 86 43.46 -15.12 -4.07
N ASP A 87 43.98 -14.27 -3.17
CA ASP A 87 44.92 -13.22 -3.57
C ASP A 87 46.15 -13.84 -4.20
N THR A 88 46.43 -13.46 -5.44
CA THR A 88 47.52 -14.07 -6.21
C THR A 88 48.91 -13.69 -5.72
N TYR A 89 49.00 -12.59 -4.95
CA TYR A 89 50.28 -12.11 -4.43
C TYR A 89 50.65 -12.73 -3.08
N TYR A 90 49.62 -12.84 -2.18
CA TYR A 90 49.82 -13.38 -0.84
C TYR A 90 49.41 -14.83 -0.68
N GLY A 91 48.69 -15.41 -1.65
CA GLY A 91 48.17 -16.78 -1.59
C GLY A 91 47.10 -16.99 -0.54
N GLU A 92 46.47 -15.91 -0.04
CA GLU A 92 45.46 -15.92 1.03
C GLU A 92 44.04 -15.83 0.47
N ASN A 93 43.08 -16.44 1.21
CA ASN A 93 41.66 -16.29 0.90
C ASN A 93 41.21 -14.89 1.27
N THR A 94 40.61 -14.21 0.32
CA THR A 94 40.02 -12.89 0.53
C THR A 94 38.51 -12.96 0.71
N ALA A 95 37.93 -12.02 1.45
CA ALA A 95 36.51 -11.86 1.58
C ALA A 95 36.12 -10.40 1.48
N LYS A 96 35.00 -10.12 0.83
CA LYS A 96 34.43 -8.77 0.69
C LYS A 96 33.12 -8.68 1.47
N VAL A 97 32.86 -7.51 2.02
CA VAL A 97 31.55 -7.21 2.62
C VAL A 97 30.50 -7.25 1.50
N PHE A 98 29.52 -8.13 1.65
CA PHE A 98 28.39 -8.26 0.72
C PHE A 98 27.17 -7.48 1.20
N ALA A 99 26.89 -7.49 2.50
CA ALA A 99 25.85 -6.69 3.11
C ALA A 99 26.25 -6.27 4.53
N LEU A 100 26.00 -5.01 4.84
CA LEU A 100 26.18 -4.50 6.20
C LEU A 100 25.05 -4.98 7.13
N PRO A 101 25.32 -5.14 8.43
CA PRO A 101 24.31 -5.54 9.38
C PRO A 101 23.28 -4.41 9.57
N ASN A 102 21.99 -4.73 9.57
CA ASN A 102 20.94 -3.78 9.94
C ASN A 102 20.19 -4.25 11.20
N PRO A 103 20.70 -3.95 12.41
CA PRO A 103 20.06 -4.37 13.66
C PRO A 103 18.71 -3.67 13.93
N ASN A 104 18.41 -2.60 13.21
CA ASN A 104 17.18 -1.81 13.35
C ASN A 104 16.13 -2.15 12.28
N LEU A 105 16.39 -3.16 11.45
CA LEU A 105 15.45 -3.59 10.41
C LEU A 105 14.11 -3.99 11.03
N ARG A 106 13.01 -3.43 10.51
CA ARG A 106 11.65 -3.64 11.00
C ARG A 106 10.64 -3.68 9.85
N TRP A 107 9.38 -4.03 10.15
CA TRP A 107 8.30 -4.02 9.18
C TRP A 107 8.00 -2.62 8.64
N GLU A 108 7.74 -2.52 7.34
CA GLU A 108 6.91 -1.45 6.82
C GLU A 108 5.49 -1.66 7.30
N GLN A 109 4.86 -0.62 7.80
CA GLN A 109 3.48 -0.67 8.30
C GLN A 109 2.62 0.29 7.50
N THR A 110 1.57 -0.23 6.88
CA THR A 110 0.63 0.57 6.10
C THR A 110 -0.72 0.59 6.79
N ASP A 111 -1.15 1.78 7.20
CA ASP A 111 -2.52 2.06 7.61
C ASP A 111 -3.30 2.50 6.37
N GLN A 112 -4.45 1.86 6.12
CA GLN A 112 -5.27 2.13 4.95
C GLN A 112 -6.72 2.41 5.36
N PHE A 113 -7.26 3.51 4.85
CA PHE A 113 -8.67 3.86 4.95
C PHE A 113 -9.28 3.92 3.55
N ASN A 114 -10.46 3.32 3.37
CA ASN A 114 -11.23 3.42 2.12
C ASN A 114 -12.67 3.76 2.47
N ALA A 115 -13.28 4.62 1.66
CA ALA A 115 -14.69 4.92 1.72
C ALA A 115 -15.23 5.09 0.31
N GLY A 116 -16.43 4.59 0.07
CA GLY A 116 -17.05 4.68 -1.24
C GLY A 116 -18.55 4.47 -1.19
N PHE A 117 -19.21 4.78 -2.28
CA PHE A 117 -20.62 4.49 -2.44
C PHE A 117 -20.95 4.10 -3.87
N ASP A 118 -21.94 3.25 -4.00
CA ASP A 118 -22.55 2.85 -5.26
C ASP A 118 -24.00 3.29 -5.26
N MET A 119 -24.43 3.93 -6.33
CA MET A 119 -25.79 4.38 -6.53
C MET A 119 -26.29 3.95 -7.90
N ALA A 120 -27.47 3.39 -7.96
CA ALA A 120 -28.17 3.07 -9.21
C ALA A 120 -29.52 3.77 -9.23
N LEU A 121 -29.85 4.37 -10.36
CA LEU A 121 -31.06 5.14 -10.60
C LEU A 121 -31.82 4.59 -11.82
N PHE A 122 -33.14 4.85 -11.87
CA PHE A 122 -34.00 4.57 -13.02
C PHE A 122 -33.93 3.11 -13.47
N ASP A 123 -34.17 2.16 -12.57
CA ASP A 123 -34.08 0.72 -12.85
C ASP A 123 -32.73 0.32 -13.45
N TYR A 124 -31.64 0.78 -12.78
CA TYR A 124 -30.26 0.52 -13.20
C TYR A 124 -29.91 1.09 -14.60
N ARG A 125 -30.63 2.10 -15.07
CA ARG A 125 -30.27 2.78 -16.32
C ARG A 125 -29.08 3.73 -16.12
N LEU A 126 -28.91 4.26 -14.93
CA LEU A 126 -27.77 5.09 -14.55
C LEU A 126 -27.15 4.51 -13.27
N SER A 127 -25.89 4.16 -13.35
CA SER A 127 -25.11 3.69 -12.19
C SER A 127 -23.91 4.59 -12.00
N PHE A 128 -23.69 5.01 -10.75
CA PHE A 128 -22.60 5.85 -10.33
C PHE A 128 -21.90 5.19 -9.15
N GLY A 129 -20.58 5.07 -9.25
CA GLY A 129 -19.71 4.60 -8.17
C GLY A 129 -18.65 5.64 -7.85
N PHE A 130 -18.40 5.84 -6.58
CA PHE A 130 -17.31 6.66 -6.06
C PHE A 130 -16.54 5.85 -5.03
N ASP A 131 -15.22 5.81 -5.16
CA ASP A 131 -14.30 5.21 -4.20
C ASP A 131 -13.16 6.18 -3.91
N GLY A 132 -12.91 6.46 -2.64
CA GLY A 132 -11.77 7.23 -2.17
C GLY A 132 -10.93 6.39 -1.21
N TYR A 133 -9.62 6.59 -1.24
CA TYR A 133 -8.70 5.91 -0.34
C TYR A 133 -7.59 6.83 0.16
N TYR A 134 -7.09 6.48 1.32
CA TYR A 134 -5.89 7.07 1.91
C TYR A 134 -5.04 5.96 2.52
N LYS A 135 -3.74 5.96 2.20
CA LYS A 135 -2.75 5.01 2.72
C LYS A 135 -1.58 5.79 3.28
N HIS A 136 -1.18 5.43 4.47
CA HIS A 136 0.03 5.92 5.11
C HIS A 136 0.93 4.74 5.45
N THR A 137 2.05 4.63 4.75
CA THR A 137 3.07 3.63 5.00
C THR A 137 4.17 4.26 5.82
N ARG A 138 4.39 3.74 7.01
CA ARG A 138 5.47 4.13 7.93
C ARG A 138 6.63 3.17 7.80
N ASP A 139 7.82 3.71 8.04
CA ASP A 139 9.05 2.93 8.04
C ASP A 139 9.30 2.19 6.71
N ALA A 140 8.92 2.83 5.61
CA ALA A 140 9.18 2.31 4.27
C ALA A 140 10.67 2.15 4.03
N PHE A 141 11.02 1.08 3.34
CA PHE A 141 12.40 0.79 3.00
C PHE A 141 12.93 1.80 1.98
N ASN A 142 14.09 2.34 2.31
CA ASN A 142 14.83 3.22 1.42
C ASN A 142 16.24 2.67 1.21
N ASN A 143 16.68 2.68 -0.05
CA ASN A 143 18.06 2.34 -0.41
C ASN A 143 18.89 3.62 -0.38
N THR A 144 19.68 3.77 0.66
CA THR A 144 20.48 4.97 0.91
C THR A 144 21.91 4.76 0.46
N PRO A 145 22.46 5.63 -0.43
CA PRO A 145 23.86 5.59 -0.78
C PRO A 145 24.73 5.81 0.46
N VAL A 146 25.76 5.03 0.60
CA VAL A 146 26.74 5.13 1.68
C VAL A 146 28.15 5.20 1.11
N SER A 147 29.10 5.74 1.88
CA SER A 147 30.49 5.81 1.43
C SER A 147 31.05 4.41 1.16
N SER A 148 31.68 4.23 0.00
CA SER A 148 32.34 2.99 -0.41
C SER A 148 33.44 2.53 0.56
N ILE A 149 33.90 3.39 1.46
CA ILE A 149 34.82 3.06 2.56
C ILE A 149 34.24 1.98 3.48
N ASN A 150 32.91 1.86 3.54
CA ASN A 150 32.19 0.82 4.31
C ASN A 150 32.19 -0.55 3.61
N GLY A 151 32.76 -0.65 2.41
CA GLY A 151 32.79 -1.88 1.61
C GLY A 151 31.52 -2.18 0.82
N VAL A 152 30.51 -1.31 0.90
CA VAL A 152 29.26 -1.35 0.13
C VAL A 152 28.88 0.07 -0.30
N ASP A 153 28.18 0.18 -1.43
CA ASP A 153 27.77 1.49 -1.97
C ASP A 153 26.35 1.90 -1.54
N ASN A 154 25.56 0.94 -1.08
CA ASN A 154 24.17 1.15 -0.70
C ASN A 154 23.81 0.41 0.59
N TYR A 155 22.90 1.00 1.34
CA TYR A 155 22.39 0.44 2.58
C TYR A 155 20.87 0.60 2.66
N VAL A 156 20.16 -0.51 2.85
CA VAL A 156 18.70 -0.50 2.99
C VAL A 156 18.32 -0.29 4.43
N MET A 157 17.51 0.73 4.67
CA MET A 157 17.02 1.09 6.00
C MET A 157 15.54 1.50 5.97
N ASN A 158 14.87 1.43 7.12
CA ASN A 158 13.54 1.97 7.30
C ASN A 158 13.63 3.50 7.50
N GLY A 159 13.61 4.25 6.42
CA GLY A 159 13.98 5.67 6.44
C GLY A 159 12.96 6.63 5.83
N SER A 160 11.80 6.14 5.38
CA SER A 160 10.81 6.97 4.68
C SER A 160 9.40 6.69 5.14
N ASP A 161 8.54 7.70 5.04
CA ASP A 161 7.10 7.58 5.17
C ASP A 161 6.45 7.88 3.81
N LEU A 162 5.49 7.05 3.38
CA LEU A 162 4.80 7.18 2.11
C LEU A 162 3.33 7.48 2.35
N TYR A 163 2.83 8.51 1.68
CA TYR A 163 1.42 8.89 1.69
C TYR A 163 0.85 8.70 0.29
N ASN A 164 -0.17 7.87 0.18
CA ASN A 164 -0.87 7.65 -1.07
C ASN A 164 -2.35 7.92 -0.85
N SER A 165 -2.93 8.79 -1.64
CA SER A 165 -4.35 9.07 -1.62
C SER A 165 -4.89 9.13 -3.03
N GLY A 166 -6.15 8.88 -3.19
CA GLY A 166 -6.77 8.96 -4.50
C GLY A 166 -8.26 8.72 -4.44
N PHE A 167 -8.88 8.96 -5.57
CA PHE A 167 -10.29 8.64 -5.76
C PHE A 167 -10.54 8.13 -7.18
N SER A 168 -11.60 7.36 -7.33
CA SER A 168 -12.12 6.93 -8.61
C SER A 168 -13.62 7.16 -8.71
N ILE A 169 -14.06 7.50 -9.91
CA ILE A 169 -15.45 7.69 -10.27
C ILE A 169 -15.76 6.76 -11.43
N ASN A 170 -16.80 5.95 -11.26
CA ASN A 170 -17.33 5.05 -12.27
C ASN A 170 -18.73 5.51 -12.66
N LEU A 171 -18.98 5.72 -13.93
CA LEU A 171 -20.27 6.09 -14.47
C LEU A 171 -20.66 5.09 -15.54
N THR A 172 -21.83 4.49 -15.42
CA THR A 172 -22.42 3.64 -16.45
C THR A 172 -23.83 4.10 -16.72
N ALA A 173 -24.16 4.34 -17.98
CA ALA A 173 -25.47 4.76 -18.40
C ALA A 173 -25.98 3.91 -19.57
N TYR A 174 -27.27 3.62 -19.54
CA TYR A 174 -28.02 2.98 -20.63
C TYR A 174 -29.05 3.96 -21.19
N PRO A 175 -28.64 4.88 -22.09
CA PRO A 175 -29.56 5.88 -22.68
C PRO A 175 -30.71 5.20 -23.42
N ILE A 176 -30.44 4.10 -24.10
CA ILE A 176 -31.42 3.27 -24.78
C ILE A 176 -31.35 1.86 -24.21
N LYS A 177 -32.46 1.42 -23.63
CA LYS A 177 -32.63 0.05 -23.12
C LYS A 177 -34.07 -0.39 -23.44
N THR A 178 -34.22 -1.04 -24.59
CA THR A 178 -35.47 -1.60 -25.09
C THR A 178 -35.31 -3.13 -25.21
N ARG A 179 -36.38 -3.83 -25.65
CA ARG A 179 -36.34 -5.27 -25.87
C ARG A 179 -35.32 -5.68 -26.94
N ASP A 180 -35.20 -4.89 -28.00
CA ASP A 180 -34.40 -5.21 -29.20
C ASP A 180 -33.10 -4.41 -29.31
N TRP A 181 -32.99 -3.30 -28.56
CA TRP A 181 -31.82 -2.40 -28.59
C TRP A 181 -31.36 -2.05 -27.20
N SER A 182 -30.04 -2.15 -26.98
CA SER A 182 -29.38 -1.70 -25.78
C SER A 182 -28.11 -0.94 -26.14
N TRP A 183 -28.01 0.29 -25.63
CA TRP A 183 -26.81 1.10 -25.78
C TRP A 183 -26.26 1.43 -24.40
N MET A 184 -24.99 1.06 -24.16
CA MET A 184 -24.28 1.30 -22.90
C MET A 184 -23.14 2.29 -23.12
N LEU A 185 -23.08 3.30 -22.27
CA LEU A 185 -21.95 4.19 -22.10
C LEU A 185 -21.32 3.91 -20.74
N SER A 186 -20.00 3.73 -20.71
CA SER A 186 -19.24 3.56 -19.47
C SER A 186 -18.03 4.48 -19.47
N SER A 187 -17.80 5.14 -18.35
CA SER A 187 -16.65 6.02 -18.12
C SER A 187 -16.07 5.76 -16.76
N ASN A 188 -14.74 5.73 -16.69
CA ASN A 188 -13.99 5.66 -15.44
C ASN A 188 -13.02 6.85 -15.41
N TYR A 189 -12.97 7.53 -14.26
CA TYR A 189 -12.00 8.56 -13.99
C TYR A 189 -11.33 8.31 -12.65
N SER A 190 -9.99 8.36 -12.61
CA SER A 190 -9.25 8.16 -11.36
C SER A 190 -8.12 9.16 -11.24
N VAL A 191 -7.87 9.58 -10.02
CA VAL A 191 -6.76 10.47 -9.65
C VAL A 191 -6.02 9.84 -8.48
N VAL A 192 -4.69 9.89 -8.54
CA VAL A 192 -3.80 9.38 -7.50
C VAL A 192 -2.81 10.48 -7.14
N TYR A 193 -2.61 10.66 -5.84
CA TYR A 193 -1.61 11.56 -5.26
C TYR A 193 -0.67 10.73 -4.40
N ASN A 194 0.62 10.86 -4.66
CA ASN A 194 1.66 10.21 -3.87
C ASN A 194 2.54 11.30 -3.26
N ARG A 195 3.03 11.05 -2.06
CA ARG A 195 3.98 11.91 -1.38
C ARG A 195 4.94 11.04 -0.58
N ILE A 196 6.22 11.34 -0.67
CA ILE A 196 7.27 10.69 0.08
C ILE A 196 7.84 11.70 1.09
N GLU A 197 8.00 11.28 2.33
CA GLU A 197 8.73 12.01 3.35
C GLU A 197 9.95 11.17 3.77
N THR A 198 11.13 11.65 3.45
CA THR A 198 12.39 10.96 3.76
C THR A 198 12.93 11.46 5.09
N LYS A 199 13.23 10.53 5.98
CA LYS A 199 13.87 10.80 7.30
C LYS A 199 15.40 10.79 7.23
N SER A 200 15.96 10.32 6.10
CA SER A 200 17.42 10.28 5.89
C SER A 200 17.87 11.48 5.07
N ILE A 201 18.94 12.12 5.52
CA ILE A 201 19.63 13.14 4.74
C ILE A 201 20.47 12.38 3.72
N ASN A 202 20.09 12.47 2.44
CA ASN A 202 20.85 11.89 1.35
C ASN A 202 21.52 13.02 0.58
N ASP A 203 22.84 12.98 0.47
CA ASP A 203 23.59 13.84 -0.42
C ASP A 203 23.50 13.29 -1.83
N TYR A 204 22.47 13.69 -2.57
CA TYR A 204 22.31 13.33 -3.96
C TYR A 204 23.25 14.14 -4.85
N THR A 205 23.86 13.49 -5.81
CA THR A 205 24.66 14.15 -6.84
C THR A 205 23.77 14.78 -7.91
N LEU A 206 24.33 15.69 -8.71
CA LEU A 206 23.61 16.25 -9.86
C LEU A 206 23.10 15.15 -10.83
N ASN A 207 23.87 14.09 -11.00
CA ASN A 207 23.47 12.96 -11.83
C ASN A 207 22.26 12.21 -11.30
N ASP A 208 22.10 12.11 -9.97
CA ASP A 208 20.93 11.47 -9.36
C ASP A 208 19.66 12.28 -9.64
N TYR A 209 19.75 13.61 -9.62
CA TYR A 209 18.64 14.48 -10.02
C TYR A 209 18.31 14.37 -11.51
N LEU A 210 19.33 14.35 -12.37
CA LEU A 210 19.13 14.25 -13.83
C LEU A 210 18.58 12.89 -14.26
N ASN A 211 18.94 11.82 -13.57
CA ASN A 211 18.47 10.47 -13.87
C ASN A 211 17.13 10.13 -13.17
N GLY A 212 16.59 11.03 -12.35
CA GLY A 212 15.35 10.81 -11.61
C GLY A 212 15.48 9.75 -10.51
N THR A 213 16.70 9.48 -10.02
CA THR A 213 16.96 8.53 -8.91
C THR A 213 17.00 9.21 -7.55
N ALA A 214 17.06 10.56 -7.53
CA ALA A 214 16.98 11.32 -6.29
C ALA A 214 15.57 11.29 -5.72
N VAL A 215 15.42 10.87 -4.47
CA VAL A 215 14.16 10.97 -3.74
C VAL A 215 14.05 12.37 -3.16
N ILE A 216 13.12 13.16 -3.68
CA ILE A 216 12.87 14.53 -3.25
C ILE A 216 11.72 14.53 -2.25
N ASP A 217 11.98 15.07 -1.06
CA ASP A 217 10.97 15.16 -0.01
C ASP A 217 9.75 15.98 -0.47
N GLY A 218 8.56 15.40 -0.27
CA GLY A 218 7.30 16.02 -0.68
C GLY A 218 6.93 15.89 -2.16
N GLN A 219 7.75 15.25 -2.99
CA GLN A 219 7.42 14.95 -4.40
C GLN A 219 7.05 13.47 -4.60
N SER A 220 6.29 13.21 -5.65
CA SER A 220 5.86 11.87 -6.08
C SER A 220 6.49 11.50 -7.41
#